data_8dbead355701fd819ae3d2d77a084f82
#
_entry.id   8dbead355701fd819ae3d2d77a084f82
#
_cell.length_a   1.000
_cell.length_b   1.000
_cell.length_c   1.000
_cell.angle_alpha   90.00
_cell.angle_beta   90.00
_cell.angle_gamma   90.00
#
_symmetry.space_group_name_H-M   'P 1'
#
loop_
_entity.id
_entity.type
_entity.pdbx_description
1 polymer ?
#
loop_
_entity_poly.entity_id
_entity_poly.type
_entity_poly.pdbx_seq_one_letter_code
_entity_poly.pdbx_strand_id
1 'polypeptide(L)'
;MTPTWAKHFSYQVFSFLVSVAMVIGVANYAITRSYDERKLTFVDGFTITAHTGAFNTNQNSLEAVQAAIDNQVEAMEIDVRQRPNGILVMAHDLVVKNSDGVPLADAFALLEPTAIRLNLDIKETKVLGALHDLLVEYNLYDRVFLTGLEVWNMNAVKASTCRDLPYYLNYIPSRFQIFSADYQQRLLKILEESGAIGLNCNYKHVGGRLSNFLHKNGYKLSVWTVDRRDTMKRILVAKPDNITTKQYDKLQDVIARWGKNK
;
A
#
# COMPACT_ATOMS: atom_id res chain seq x y z
N MET A 1 8.67 -23.61 48.10
CA MET A 1 7.21 -23.41 48.05
C MET A 1 6.94 -21.94 47.77
N THR A 2 6.27 -21.60 46.67
CA THR A 2 5.86 -20.22 46.39
C THR A 2 4.82 -19.77 47.43
N PRO A 3 4.95 -18.59 48.03
CA PRO A 3 4.02 -18.08 49.00
C PRO A 3 2.58 -18.02 48.43
N THR A 4 1.57 -18.34 49.26
CA THR A 4 0.16 -18.38 48.82
C THR A 4 -0.31 -17.04 48.25
N TRP A 5 0.17 -15.91 48.76
CA TRP A 5 -0.14 -14.57 48.26
C TRP A 5 0.32 -14.38 46.82
N ALA A 6 1.50 -14.90 46.43
CA ALA A 6 2.03 -14.80 45.06
C ALA A 6 1.14 -15.56 44.06
N LYS A 7 0.60 -16.72 44.44
CA LYS A 7 -0.38 -17.45 43.64
C LYS A 7 -1.68 -16.67 43.45
N HIS A 8 -2.23 -16.12 44.50
CA HIS A 8 -3.44 -15.30 44.42
C HIS A 8 -3.24 -14.07 43.54
N PHE A 9 -2.12 -13.37 43.70
CA PHE A 9 -1.76 -12.23 42.86
C PHE A 9 -1.65 -12.63 41.38
N SER A 10 -0.98 -13.74 41.10
CA SER A 10 -0.86 -14.26 39.74
C SER A 10 -2.22 -14.59 39.10
N TYR A 11 -3.14 -15.19 39.85
CA TYR A 11 -4.50 -15.46 39.39
C TYR A 11 -5.29 -14.18 39.11
N GLN A 12 -5.16 -13.18 39.96
CA GLN A 12 -5.83 -11.88 39.76
C GLN A 12 -5.32 -11.17 38.53
N VAL A 13 -4.00 -11.13 38.31
CA VAL A 13 -3.39 -10.56 37.12
C VAL A 13 -3.82 -11.33 35.89
N PHE A 14 -3.79 -12.66 35.92
CA PHE A 14 -4.24 -13.49 34.78
C PHE A 14 -5.72 -13.25 34.46
N SER A 15 -6.60 -13.27 35.46
CA SER A 15 -8.04 -13.00 35.28
C SER A 15 -8.30 -11.60 34.73
N PHE A 16 -7.56 -10.61 35.16
CA PHE A 16 -7.63 -9.25 34.63
C PHE A 16 -7.24 -9.20 33.17
N LEU A 17 -6.09 -9.82 32.77
CA LEU A 17 -5.62 -9.88 31.40
C LEU A 17 -6.62 -10.61 30.49
N VAL A 18 -7.20 -11.72 30.94
CA VAL A 18 -8.24 -12.46 30.20
C VAL A 18 -9.48 -11.58 30.01
N SER A 19 -9.93 -10.88 31.06
CA SER A 19 -11.08 -9.98 30.97
C SER A 19 -10.84 -8.84 29.98
N VAL A 20 -9.67 -8.21 30.04
CA VAL A 20 -9.27 -7.17 29.08
C VAL A 20 -9.24 -7.72 27.66
N ALA A 21 -8.66 -8.90 27.44
CA ALA A 21 -8.62 -9.54 26.13
C ALA A 21 -10.03 -9.85 25.58
N MET A 22 -10.95 -10.31 26.44
CA MET A 22 -12.34 -10.53 26.06
C MET A 22 -13.04 -9.22 25.65
N VAL A 23 -12.92 -8.17 26.46
CA VAL A 23 -13.51 -6.86 26.16
C VAL A 23 -12.99 -6.32 24.82
N ILE A 24 -11.67 -6.39 24.60
CA ILE A 24 -11.06 -6.00 23.33
C ILE A 24 -11.60 -6.86 22.18
N GLY A 25 -11.72 -8.17 22.37
CA GLY A 25 -12.24 -9.09 21.36
C GLY A 25 -13.69 -8.77 20.98
N VAL A 26 -14.56 -8.59 21.96
CA VAL A 26 -15.97 -8.22 21.74
C VAL A 26 -16.10 -6.85 21.07
N ALA A 27 -15.36 -5.85 21.55
CA ALA A 27 -15.35 -4.53 20.94
C ALA A 27 -14.88 -4.58 19.49
N ASN A 28 -13.81 -5.31 19.22
CA ASN A 28 -13.28 -5.47 17.85
C ASN A 28 -14.29 -6.19 16.94
N TYR A 29 -14.95 -7.24 17.43
CA TYR A 29 -16.02 -7.93 16.73
C TYR A 29 -17.20 -6.98 16.40
N ALA A 30 -17.69 -6.23 17.39
CA ALA A 30 -18.80 -5.30 17.20
C ALA A 30 -18.44 -4.18 16.19
N ILE A 31 -17.22 -3.62 16.29
CA ILE A 31 -16.74 -2.60 15.37
C ILE A 31 -16.64 -3.20 13.94
N THR A 32 -16.07 -4.38 13.81
CA THR A 32 -15.91 -5.02 12.48
C THR A 32 -17.26 -5.34 11.86
N ARG A 33 -18.23 -5.79 12.67
CA ARG A 33 -19.59 -6.05 12.22
C ARG A 33 -20.30 -4.75 11.79
N SER A 34 -20.07 -3.65 12.48
CA SER A 34 -20.65 -2.34 12.13
C SER A 34 -20.22 -1.83 10.75
N TYR A 35 -19.09 -2.32 10.21
CA TYR A 35 -18.69 -1.99 8.83
C TYR A 35 -19.58 -2.68 7.80
N ASP A 36 -19.99 -3.92 8.04
CA ASP A 36 -20.86 -4.69 7.13
C ASP A 36 -22.27 -4.08 6.99
N GLU A 37 -22.70 -3.26 7.96
CA GLU A 37 -23.97 -2.54 7.93
C GLU A 37 -23.92 -1.31 7.02
N ARG A 38 -22.72 -0.82 6.71
CA ARG A 38 -22.54 0.34 5.84
C ARG A 38 -22.62 -0.07 4.37
N LYS A 39 -23.22 0.77 3.55
CA LYS A 39 -23.19 0.56 2.10
C LYS A 39 -21.77 0.68 1.60
N LEU A 40 -21.23 -0.38 0.99
CA LEU A 40 -19.96 -0.32 0.31
C LEU A 40 -20.09 0.49 -0.97
N THR A 41 -19.26 1.51 -1.11
CA THR A 41 -19.19 2.33 -2.32
C THR A 41 -17.73 2.64 -2.58
N PHE A 42 -17.33 2.61 -3.83
CA PHE A 42 -16.00 2.91 -4.29
C PHE A 42 -15.91 4.32 -4.89
N VAL A 43 -14.74 4.88 -4.89
CA VAL A 43 -14.41 6.05 -5.72
C VAL A 43 -14.26 5.58 -7.17
N ASP A 44 -14.43 6.50 -8.10
CA ASP A 44 -14.21 6.19 -9.51
C ASP A 44 -12.73 5.82 -9.76
N GLY A 45 -12.53 4.73 -10.51
CA GLY A 45 -11.19 4.19 -10.77
C GLY A 45 -10.50 3.53 -9.56
N PHE A 46 -11.28 3.10 -8.52
CA PHE A 46 -10.72 2.29 -7.44
C PHE A 46 -10.00 1.05 -7.98
N THR A 47 -8.81 0.75 -7.43
CA THR A 47 -7.99 -0.41 -7.81
C THR A 47 -7.52 -1.21 -6.63
N ILE A 48 -7.32 -2.52 -6.86
CA ILE A 48 -6.62 -3.40 -5.95
C ILE A 48 -5.25 -3.71 -6.56
N THR A 49 -4.18 -3.43 -5.81
CA THR A 49 -2.81 -3.75 -6.20
C THR A 49 -2.35 -5.00 -5.45
N ALA A 50 -1.95 -6.03 -6.18
CA ALA A 50 -1.26 -7.18 -5.63
C ALA A 50 0.16 -6.75 -5.22
N HIS A 51 0.46 -6.77 -3.93
CA HIS A 51 1.80 -6.49 -3.42
C HIS A 51 2.74 -7.60 -3.90
N THR A 52 4.00 -7.29 -4.18
CA THR A 52 5.03 -8.30 -4.45
C THR A 52 5.02 -9.37 -3.36
N GLY A 53 5.05 -10.64 -3.76
CA GLY A 53 4.85 -11.78 -2.85
C GLY A 53 3.39 -12.09 -2.48
N ALA A 54 2.40 -11.52 -3.18
CA ALA A 54 1.02 -12.03 -3.14
C ALA A 54 0.95 -13.48 -3.63
N PHE A 55 -0.17 -14.16 -3.36
CA PHE A 55 -0.39 -15.57 -3.74
C PHE A 55 0.65 -16.55 -3.17
N ASN A 56 1.25 -16.22 -2.01
CA ASN A 56 2.29 -17.01 -1.32
C ASN A 56 3.57 -17.21 -2.13
N THR A 57 3.88 -16.32 -3.04
CA THR A 57 5.12 -16.31 -3.82
C THR A 57 6.26 -15.58 -3.08
N ASN A 58 7.49 -15.75 -3.55
CA ASN A 58 8.61 -14.96 -3.08
C ASN A 58 8.47 -13.51 -3.54
N GLN A 59 8.81 -12.54 -2.66
CA GLN A 59 8.79 -11.13 -3.02
C GLN A 59 9.83 -10.83 -4.10
N ASN A 60 9.50 -9.90 -5.00
CA ASN A 60 10.40 -9.43 -6.05
C ASN A 60 11.00 -10.56 -6.91
N SER A 61 10.15 -11.52 -7.30
CA SER A 61 10.49 -12.68 -8.10
C SER A 61 9.64 -12.75 -9.38
N LEU A 62 10.15 -13.45 -10.39
CA LEU A 62 9.35 -13.75 -11.60
C LEU A 62 8.16 -14.66 -11.30
N GLU A 63 8.26 -15.49 -10.25
CA GLU A 63 7.13 -16.28 -9.74
C GLU A 63 5.98 -15.37 -9.28
N ALA A 64 6.27 -14.28 -8.55
CA ALA A 64 5.27 -13.30 -8.15
C ALA A 64 4.62 -12.59 -9.36
N VAL A 65 5.42 -12.27 -10.37
CA VAL A 65 4.93 -11.67 -11.63
C VAL A 65 4.00 -12.64 -12.35
N GLN A 66 4.42 -13.90 -12.51
CA GLN A 66 3.60 -14.92 -13.17
C GLN A 66 2.29 -15.18 -12.41
N ALA A 67 2.34 -15.26 -11.07
CA ALA A 67 1.14 -15.43 -10.26
C ALA A 67 0.17 -14.23 -10.42
N ALA A 68 0.68 -13.01 -10.52
CA ALA A 68 -0.16 -11.85 -10.79
C ALA A 68 -0.84 -11.92 -12.17
N ILE A 69 -0.14 -12.41 -13.18
CA ILE A 69 -0.67 -12.64 -14.55
C ILE A 69 -1.74 -13.73 -14.52
N ASP A 70 -1.44 -14.88 -13.93
CA ASP A 70 -2.35 -16.03 -13.87
C ASP A 70 -3.66 -15.70 -13.14
N ASN A 71 -3.59 -14.86 -12.11
CA ASN A 71 -4.76 -14.39 -11.36
C ASN A 71 -5.39 -13.11 -11.93
N GLN A 72 -4.93 -12.61 -13.08
CA GLN A 72 -5.49 -11.47 -13.79
C GLN A 72 -5.70 -10.24 -12.88
N VAL A 73 -4.69 -9.90 -12.07
CA VAL A 73 -4.80 -8.78 -11.13
C VAL A 73 -4.96 -7.45 -11.88
N GLU A 74 -5.65 -6.48 -11.27
CA GLU A 74 -5.83 -5.13 -11.84
C GLU A 74 -4.51 -4.35 -11.87
N ALA A 75 -3.74 -4.48 -10.79
CA ALA A 75 -2.42 -3.85 -10.66
C ALA A 75 -1.49 -4.73 -9.84
N MET A 76 -0.18 -4.64 -10.12
CA MET A 76 0.88 -5.31 -9.37
C MET A 76 1.89 -4.28 -8.87
N GLU A 77 2.38 -4.47 -7.65
CA GLU A 77 3.46 -3.67 -7.07
C GLU A 77 4.78 -4.41 -7.19
N ILE A 78 5.85 -3.63 -7.51
CA ILE A 78 7.23 -4.10 -7.67
C ILE A 78 8.18 -3.08 -7.05
N ASP A 79 9.07 -3.53 -6.18
CA ASP A 79 10.16 -2.71 -5.62
C ASP A 79 11.28 -2.50 -6.64
N VAL A 80 11.67 -1.26 -6.90
CA VAL A 80 12.67 -0.93 -7.92
C VAL A 80 13.96 -0.42 -7.29
N ARG A 81 15.07 -1.10 -7.62
CA ARG A 81 16.44 -0.72 -7.27
C ARG A 81 17.39 -0.83 -8.48
N GLN A 82 18.63 -0.42 -8.27
CA GLN A 82 19.66 -0.48 -9.30
C GLN A 82 20.92 -1.15 -8.78
N ARG A 83 21.45 -2.09 -9.56
CA ARG A 83 22.76 -2.69 -9.30
C ARG A 83 23.90 -1.69 -9.49
N PRO A 84 25.10 -1.94 -8.93
CA PRO A 84 26.27 -1.08 -9.16
C PRO A 84 26.61 -0.90 -10.65
N ASN A 85 26.33 -1.89 -11.51
CA ASN A 85 26.53 -1.82 -12.95
C ASN A 85 25.41 -1.11 -13.73
N GLY A 86 24.43 -0.50 -13.05
CA GLY A 86 23.36 0.27 -13.68
C GLY A 86 22.09 -0.52 -14.02
N ILE A 87 22.09 -1.85 -13.95
CA ILE A 87 20.92 -2.68 -14.27
C ILE A 87 19.83 -2.47 -13.22
N LEU A 88 18.61 -2.18 -13.65
CA LEU A 88 17.43 -2.11 -12.79
C LEU A 88 16.98 -3.52 -12.38
N VAL A 89 16.61 -3.66 -11.12
CA VAL A 89 16.21 -4.95 -10.54
C VAL A 89 15.00 -4.80 -9.63
N MET A 90 14.25 -5.87 -9.49
CA MET A 90 13.26 -6.07 -8.44
C MET A 90 13.97 -6.43 -7.15
N ALA A 91 13.95 -5.55 -6.15
CA ALA A 91 14.53 -5.81 -4.83
C ALA A 91 14.01 -4.83 -3.78
N HIS A 92 13.60 -5.33 -2.61
CA HIS A 92 13.23 -4.49 -1.47
C HIS A 92 14.46 -3.96 -0.75
N ASP A 93 15.40 -4.85 -0.43
CA ASP A 93 16.59 -4.52 0.36
C ASP A 93 17.70 -3.90 -0.50
N LEU A 94 18.71 -3.35 0.17
CA LEU A 94 19.83 -2.71 -0.51
C LEU A 94 20.56 -3.68 -1.43
N VAL A 95 20.76 -3.26 -2.67
CA VAL A 95 21.50 -3.99 -3.70
C VAL A 95 22.94 -3.54 -3.71
N VAL A 96 23.87 -4.45 -3.40
CA VAL A 96 25.32 -4.16 -3.27
C VAL A 96 26.19 -4.89 -4.29
N LYS A 97 25.68 -5.97 -4.90
CA LYS A 97 26.39 -6.78 -5.89
C LYS A 97 25.66 -6.78 -7.23
N ASN A 98 26.40 -7.00 -8.30
CA ASN A 98 25.82 -7.14 -9.64
C ASN A 98 25.00 -8.43 -9.83
N SER A 99 25.00 -9.33 -8.84
CA SER A 99 24.17 -10.54 -8.83
C SER A 99 22.87 -10.39 -8.04
N ASP A 100 22.70 -9.28 -7.28
CA ASP A 100 21.55 -9.11 -6.39
C ASP A 100 20.29 -8.71 -7.18
N GLY A 101 19.14 -9.16 -6.69
CA GLY A 101 17.82 -8.87 -7.28
C GLY A 101 17.60 -9.55 -8.64
N VAL A 102 16.34 -9.54 -9.08
CA VAL A 102 15.93 -10.06 -10.40
C VAL A 102 15.87 -8.90 -11.40
N PRO A 103 16.41 -9.02 -12.61
CA PRO A 103 16.35 -7.94 -13.60
C PRO A 103 14.91 -7.47 -13.84
N LEU A 104 14.67 -6.17 -13.78
CA LEU A 104 13.34 -5.59 -14.00
C LEU A 104 12.87 -5.81 -15.46
N ALA A 105 13.79 -5.85 -16.41
CA ALA A 105 13.53 -6.17 -17.82
C ALA A 105 12.86 -7.54 -17.98
N ASP A 106 13.26 -8.56 -17.21
CA ASP A 106 12.67 -9.90 -17.28
C ASP A 106 11.20 -9.88 -16.82
N ALA A 107 10.88 -9.07 -15.81
CA ALA A 107 9.50 -8.87 -15.36
C ALA A 107 8.68 -8.08 -16.40
N PHE A 108 9.26 -7.05 -16.98
CA PHE A 108 8.59 -6.22 -17.99
C PHE A 108 8.27 -7.00 -19.26
N ALA A 109 9.16 -7.91 -19.70
CA ALA A 109 8.90 -8.80 -20.80
C ALA A 109 7.68 -9.71 -20.59
N LEU A 110 7.44 -10.17 -19.36
CA LEU A 110 6.25 -10.95 -19.00
C LEU A 110 4.98 -10.09 -18.92
N LEU A 111 5.11 -8.83 -18.49
CA LEU A 111 3.99 -7.92 -18.25
C LEU A 111 3.56 -7.16 -19.50
N GLU A 112 4.44 -6.96 -20.48
CA GLU A 112 4.14 -6.22 -21.72
C GLU A 112 2.86 -6.70 -22.41
N PRO A 113 2.64 -8.03 -22.65
CA PRO A 113 1.45 -8.52 -23.35
C PRO A 113 0.17 -8.48 -22.49
N THR A 114 0.22 -7.99 -21.25
CA THR A 114 -0.91 -7.95 -20.35
C THR A 114 -1.55 -6.55 -20.27
N ALA A 115 -2.70 -6.43 -19.60
CA ALA A 115 -3.31 -5.15 -19.26
C ALA A 115 -3.04 -4.71 -17.80
N ILE A 116 -2.19 -5.42 -17.07
CA ILE A 116 -1.90 -5.17 -15.64
C ILE A 116 -1.22 -3.81 -15.50
N ARG A 117 -1.74 -2.98 -14.59
CA ARG A 117 -1.10 -1.71 -14.21
C ARG A 117 0.04 -1.97 -13.24
N LEU A 118 1.06 -1.12 -13.29
CA LEU A 118 2.25 -1.29 -12.45
C LEU A 118 2.31 -0.19 -11.40
N ASN A 119 2.39 -0.60 -10.15
CA ASN A 119 2.82 0.23 -9.03
C ASN A 119 4.32 -0.01 -8.83
N LEU A 120 5.17 0.91 -9.27
CA LEU A 120 6.60 0.80 -9.08
C LEU A 120 7.01 1.55 -7.81
N ASP A 121 7.42 0.78 -6.80
CA ASP A 121 7.86 1.31 -5.50
C ASP A 121 9.34 1.69 -5.57
N ILE A 122 9.61 2.98 -5.69
CA ILE A 122 10.94 3.54 -5.94
C ILE A 122 11.74 3.58 -4.63
N LYS A 123 12.75 2.73 -4.53
CA LYS A 123 13.61 2.67 -3.34
C LYS A 123 14.76 3.68 -3.35
N GLU A 124 15.11 4.21 -4.53
CA GLU A 124 16.19 5.18 -4.72
C GLU A 124 15.97 5.99 -6.00
N THR A 125 16.08 7.30 -5.93
CA THR A 125 15.74 8.20 -7.06
C THR A 125 16.71 8.12 -8.24
N LYS A 126 17.92 7.58 -8.05
CA LYS A 126 18.87 7.37 -9.16
C LYS A 126 18.35 6.43 -10.27
N VAL A 127 17.34 5.59 -9.95
CA VAL A 127 16.74 4.65 -10.92
C VAL A 127 15.90 5.35 -11.98
N LEU A 128 15.40 6.57 -11.73
CA LEU A 128 14.34 7.21 -12.53
C LEU A 128 14.71 7.40 -14.02
N GLY A 129 15.97 7.72 -14.31
CA GLY A 129 16.41 7.86 -15.70
C GLY A 129 16.34 6.54 -16.48
N ALA A 130 17.03 5.52 -15.97
CA ALA A 130 17.03 4.19 -16.59
C ALA A 130 15.63 3.53 -16.58
N LEU A 131 14.79 3.86 -15.57
CA LEU A 131 13.42 3.36 -15.50
C LEU A 131 12.55 3.90 -16.62
N HIS A 132 12.66 5.19 -16.93
CA HIS A 132 11.94 5.79 -18.04
C HIS A 132 12.25 5.07 -19.36
N ASP A 133 13.53 4.86 -19.66
CA ASP A 133 13.96 4.24 -20.91
C ASP A 133 13.44 2.81 -21.02
N LEU A 134 13.50 2.05 -19.91
CA LEU A 134 12.99 0.68 -19.85
C LEU A 134 11.45 0.63 -20.02
N LEU A 135 10.71 1.56 -19.43
CA LEU A 135 9.25 1.65 -19.57
C LEU A 135 8.83 1.94 -21.03
N VAL A 136 9.58 2.79 -21.71
CA VAL A 136 9.35 3.09 -23.13
C VAL A 136 9.68 1.87 -23.99
N GLU A 137 10.81 1.20 -23.75
CA GLU A 137 11.25 0.01 -24.48
C GLU A 137 10.19 -1.11 -24.44
N TYR A 138 9.54 -1.32 -23.28
CA TYR A 138 8.53 -2.37 -23.09
C TYR A 138 7.07 -1.89 -23.23
N ASN A 139 6.81 -0.70 -23.78
CA ASN A 139 5.45 -0.14 -23.93
C ASN A 139 4.61 -0.10 -22.65
N LEU A 140 5.25 0.14 -21.50
CA LEU A 140 4.60 0.11 -20.19
C LEU A 140 4.31 1.51 -19.61
N TYR A 141 4.83 2.58 -20.23
CA TYR A 141 4.83 3.94 -19.67
C TYR A 141 3.42 4.43 -19.26
N ASP A 142 2.39 4.16 -20.08
CA ASP A 142 1.03 4.63 -19.84
C ASP A 142 0.26 3.83 -18.78
N ARG A 143 0.84 2.75 -18.28
CA ARG A 143 0.22 1.83 -17.29
C ARG A 143 0.85 1.89 -15.91
N VAL A 144 1.74 2.86 -15.66
CA VAL A 144 2.53 2.95 -14.44
C VAL A 144 2.04 4.07 -13.55
N PHE A 145 2.12 3.84 -12.25
CA PHE A 145 2.20 4.88 -11.25
C PHE A 145 3.30 4.55 -10.25
N LEU A 146 3.90 5.59 -9.64
CA LEU A 146 5.02 5.41 -8.73
C LEU A 146 4.57 5.55 -7.27
N THR A 147 5.22 4.78 -6.39
CA THR A 147 5.20 4.92 -4.92
C THR A 147 6.63 4.89 -4.38
N GLY A 148 6.82 4.86 -3.06
CA GLY A 148 8.15 4.86 -2.45
C GLY A 148 8.83 6.23 -2.39
N LEU A 149 8.23 7.24 -3.00
CA LEU A 149 8.77 8.60 -3.07
C LEU A 149 8.28 9.43 -1.88
N GLU A 150 9.20 10.07 -1.18
CA GLU A 150 8.94 10.91 -0.02
C GLU A 150 9.21 12.39 -0.30
N VAL A 151 8.85 13.27 0.64
CA VAL A 151 8.95 14.74 0.47
C VAL A 151 10.34 15.18 -0.01
N TRP A 152 11.40 14.59 0.50
CA TRP A 152 12.79 14.93 0.09
C TRP A 152 13.19 14.44 -1.30
N ASN A 153 12.39 13.54 -1.90
CA ASN A 153 12.63 13.07 -3.27
C ASN A 153 12.02 13.96 -4.36
N MET A 154 11.15 14.91 -4.01
CA MET A 154 10.37 15.72 -4.95
C MET A 154 11.22 16.42 -6.03
N ASN A 155 12.33 17.03 -5.64
CA ASN A 155 13.20 17.72 -6.58
C ASN A 155 13.85 16.75 -7.58
N ALA A 156 14.23 15.55 -7.13
CA ALA A 156 14.79 14.52 -8.00
C ALA A 156 13.75 14.01 -9.01
N VAL A 157 12.49 13.81 -8.58
CA VAL A 157 11.39 13.42 -9.47
C VAL A 157 11.14 14.49 -10.53
N LYS A 158 11.00 15.74 -10.14
CA LYS A 158 10.77 16.89 -11.06
C LYS A 158 11.89 17.06 -12.09
N ALA A 159 13.13 16.78 -11.70
CA ALA A 159 14.29 16.88 -12.58
C ALA A 159 14.50 15.63 -13.47
N SER A 160 13.76 14.55 -13.22
CA SER A 160 13.91 13.28 -13.95
C SER A 160 13.06 13.22 -15.22
N THR A 161 13.35 12.22 -16.05
CA THR A 161 12.53 11.87 -17.22
C THR A 161 11.19 11.22 -16.84
N CYS A 162 11.03 10.74 -15.60
CA CYS A 162 9.78 10.21 -15.04
C CYS A 162 8.85 11.28 -14.44
N ARG A 163 9.14 12.58 -14.59
CA ARG A 163 8.37 13.68 -13.98
C ARG A 163 6.89 13.71 -14.38
N ASP A 164 6.55 13.18 -15.54
CA ASP A 164 5.18 13.16 -16.07
C ASP A 164 4.40 11.89 -15.66
N LEU A 165 5.06 10.92 -15.04
CA LEU A 165 4.39 9.74 -14.49
C LEU A 165 3.58 10.12 -13.25
N PRO A 166 2.33 9.62 -13.14
CA PRO A 166 1.57 9.80 -11.92
C PRO A 166 2.27 9.11 -10.74
N TYR A 167 2.38 9.80 -9.61
CA TYR A 167 2.92 9.20 -8.40
C TYR A 167 2.17 9.61 -7.14
N TYR A 168 2.18 8.71 -6.17
CA TYR A 168 1.72 8.97 -4.83
C TYR A 168 2.90 9.28 -3.92
N LEU A 169 2.76 10.30 -3.09
CA LEU A 169 3.77 10.65 -2.10
C LEU A 169 3.64 9.74 -0.88
N ASN A 170 4.70 9.01 -0.53
CA ASN A 170 4.75 8.28 0.73
C ASN A 170 4.75 9.28 1.89
N TYR A 171 3.73 9.18 2.74
CA TYR A 171 3.52 10.12 3.83
C TYR A 171 2.87 9.45 5.04
N ILE A 172 3.25 9.92 6.22
CA ILE A 172 2.67 9.45 7.50
C ILE A 172 1.79 10.57 8.06
N PRO A 173 0.49 10.62 7.71
CA PRO A 173 -0.40 11.65 8.20
C PRO A 173 -0.73 11.45 9.68
N SER A 174 -0.82 12.54 10.41
CA SER A 174 -1.28 12.50 11.79
C SER A 174 -2.80 12.31 11.86
N ARG A 175 -3.25 11.21 12.47
CA ARG A 175 -4.68 10.90 12.66
C ARG A 175 -5.40 11.94 13.53
N PHE A 176 -4.67 12.62 14.40
CA PHE A 176 -5.23 13.66 15.30
C PHE A 176 -5.14 15.04 14.67
N GLN A 177 -4.01 15.39 14.06
CA GLN A 177 -3.83 16.73 13.49
C GLN A 177 -4.66 16.98 12.23
N ILE A 178 -5.17 15.93 11.56
CA ILE A 178 -6.05 16.07 10.40
C ILE A 178 -7.34 16.85 10.72
N PHE A 179 -7.64 17.11 11.97
CA PHE A 179 -8.75 17.97 12.40
C PHE A 179 -8.36 19.47 12.44
N SER A 180 -7.08 19.81 12.42
CA SER A 180 -6.59 21.18 12.44
C SER A 180 -6.52 21.77 11.03
N ALA A 181 -7.06 22.98 10.86
CA ALA A 181 -6.99 23.71 9.59
C ALA A 181 -5.53 23.99 9.18
N ASP A 182 -4.67 24.35 10.12
CA ASP A 182 -3.26 24.62 9.85
C ASP A 182 -2.52 23.37 9.34
N TYR A 183 -2.83 22.20 9.91
CA TYR A 183 -2.27 20.94 9.43
C TYR A 183 -2.76 20.60 8.03
N GLN A 184 -4.06 20.78 7.76
CA GLN A 184 -4.65 20.59 6.44
C GLN A 184 -4.01 21.50 5.39
N GLN A 185 -3.82 22.77 5.70
CA GLN A 185 -3.13 23.71 4.80
C GLN A 185 -1.69 23.31 4.50
N ARG A 186 -0.92 22.89 5.52
CA ARG A 186 0.45 22.38 5.33
C ARG A 186 0.46 21.14 4.45
N LEU A 187 -0.48 20.22 4.65
CA LEU A 187 -0.55 19.00 3.85
C LEU A 187 -0.90 19.29 2.37
N LEU A 188 -1.83 20.23 2.13
CA LEU A 188 -2.14 20.67 0.76
C LEU A 188 -0.93 21.32 0.10
N LYS A 189 -0.21 22.18 0.81
CA LYS A 189 1.00 22.81 0.29
C LYS A 189 2.06 21.76 -0.10
N ILE A 190 2.28 20.73 0.72
CA ILE A 190 3.18 19.62 0.40
C ILE A 190 2.75 18.90 -0.88
N LEU A 191 1.44 18.58 -1.02
CA LEU A 191 0.91 17.92 -2.21
C LEU A 191 1.04 18.79 -3.46
N GLU A 192 0.70 20.05 -3.38
CA GLU A 192 0.82 21.01 -4.47
C GLU A 192 2.29 21.18 -4.91
N GLU A 193 3.19 21.41 -3.94
CA GLU A 193 4.62 21.54 -4.20
C GLU A 193 5.25 20.24 -4.70
N SER A 194 4.72 19.07 -4.34
CA SER A 194 5.24 17.79 -4.85
C SER A 194 4.84 17.56 -6.31
N GLY A 195 3.62 17.91 -6.70
CA GLY A 195 3.02 17.49 -7.95
C GLY A 195 2.48 16.05 -7.91
N ALA A 196 2.46 15.43 -6.72
CA ALA A 196 1.91 14.08 -6.53
C ALA A 196 0.40 14.07 -6.74
N ILE A 197 -0.14 13.00 -7.30
CA ILE A 197 -1.59 12.83 -7.46
C ILE A 197 -2.31 12.54 -6.15
N GLY A 198 -1.58 12.25 -5.08
CA GLY A 198 -2.13 11.93 -3.76
C GLY A 198 -1.10 11.36 -2.79
N LEU A 199 -1.58 10.76 -1.72
CA LEU A 199 -0.75 10.14 -0.68
C LEU A 199 -0.75 8.61 -0.78
N ASN A 200 0.40 7.98 -0.51
CA ASN A 200 0.55 6.55 -0.24
C ASN A 200 0.83 6.33 1.24
N CYS A 201 -0.14 5.79 1.97
CA CYS A 201 -0.11 5.75 3.43
C CYS A 201 -0.18 4.34 3.98
N ASN A 202 0.57 4.07 5.06
CA ASN A 202 0.35 2.86 5.83
C ASN A 202 -1.07 2.87 6.41
N TYR A 203 -1.78 1.73 6.32
CA TYR A 203 -3.17 1.57 6.78
C TYR A 203 -3.42 2.02 8.22
N LYS A 204 -2.39 2.00 9.10
CA LYS A 204 -2.49 2.43 10.51
C LYS A 204 -2.82 3.91 10.65
N HIS A 205 -2.47 4.71 9.66
CA HIS A 205 -2.65 6.17 9.66
C HIS A 205 -3.87 6.64 8.87
N VAL A 206 -4.60 5.70 8.24
CA VAL A 206 -5.72 6.01 7.34
C VAL A 206 -7.07 5.88 8.06
N GLY A 207 -7.97 6.82 7.73
CA GLY A 207 -9.37 6.83 8.12
C GLY A 207 -10.19 7.71 7.17
N GLY A 208 -11.53 7.60 7.25
CA GLY A 208 -12.44 8.30 6.35
C GLY A 208 -12.26 9.82 6.30
N ARG A 209 -11.78 10.45 7.38
CA ARG A 209 -11.55 11.89 7.42
C ARG A 209 -10.38 12.28 6.50
N LEU A 210 -9.29 11.53 6.52
CA LEU A 210 -8.15 11.78 5.61
C LEU A 210 -8.58 11.61 4.15
N SER A 211 -9.26 10.52 3.84
CA SER A 211 -9.76 10.23 2.51
C SER A 211 -10.70 11.34 2.00
N ASN A 212 -11.70 11.71 2.80
CA ASN A 212 -12.63 12.79 2.44
C ASN A 212 -11.92 14.13 2.24
N PHE A 213 -10.90 14.42 3.06
CA PHE A 213 -10.12 15.64 2.91
C PHE A 213 -9.33 15.65 1.59
N LEU A 214 -8.65 14.55 1.27
CA LEU A 214 -7.91 14.42 0.02
C LEU A 214 -8.83 14.54 -1.19
N HIS A 215 -9.91 13.78 -1.23
CA HIS A 215 -10.85 13.80 -2.35
C HIS A 215 -11.52 15.15 -2.55
N LYS A 216 -11.90 15.84 -1.47
CA LYS A 216 -12.46 17.20 -1.54
C LYS A 216 -11.52 18.21 -2.20
N ASN A 217 -10.21 17.97 -2.11
CA ASN A 217 -9.16 18.82 -2.69
C ASN A 217 -8.56 18.23 -3.98
N GLY A 218 -9.19 17.23 -4.59
CA GLY A 218 -8.76 16.66 -5.87
C GLY A 218 -7.59 15.67 -5.79
N TYR A 219 -7.21 15.24 -4.58
CA TYR A 219 -6.11 14.30 -4.36
C TYR A 219 -6.61 12.89 -4.08
N LYS A 220 -5.81 11.90 -4.41
CA LYS A 220 -6.08 10.47 -4.25
C LYS A 220 -5.42 9.90 -2.98
N LEU A 221 -5.88 8.71 -2.58
CA LEU A 221 -5.35 7.97 -1.43
C LEU A 221 -5.04 6.53 -1.82
N SER A 222 -3.76 6.15 -1.78
CA SER A 222 -3.30 4.77 -1.84
C SER A 222 -2.96 4.27 -0.43
N VAL A 223 -3.29 3.01 -0.14
CA VAL A 223 -3.13 2.45 1.22
C VAL A 223 -2.42 1.09 1.18
N TRP A 224 -1.41 0.90 2.02
CA TRP A 224 -0.59 -0.33 2.11
C TRP A 224 -0.26 -0.73 3.55
N THR A 225 0.14 -1.96 3.86
CA THR A 225 -0.23 -3.21 3.21
C THR A 225 -1.41 -3.77 4.00
N VAL A 226 -2.52 -4.05 3.33
CA VAL A 226 -3.81 -4.34 3.97
C VAL A 226 -4.14 -5.83 3.83
N ASP A 227 -3.74 -6.66 4.82
CA ASP A 227 -3.79 -8.12 4.70
C ASP A 227 -4.82 -8.81 5.61
N ARG A 228 -5.39 -8.10 6.60
CA ARG A 228 -6.34 -8.66 7.56
C ARG A 228 -7.77 -8.27 7.22
N ARG A 229 -8.75 -9.17 7.36
CA ARG A 229 -10.17 -8.94 7.03
C ARG A 229 -10.78 -7.73 7.77
N ASP A 230 -10.48 -7.57 9.04
CA ASP A 230 -10.95 -6.45 9.85
C ASP A 230 -10.39 -5.11 9.35
N THR A 231 -9.09 -5.11 9.01
CA THR A 231 -8.42 -3.96 8.41
C THR A 231 -8.94 -3.66 7.01
N MET A 232 -9.15 -4.69 6.17
CA MET A 232 -9.75 -4.55 4.84
C MET A 232 -11.11 -3.84 4.92
N LYS A 233 -12.01 -4.30 5.81
CA LYS A 233 -13.33 -3.67 6.01
C LYS A 233 -13.20 -2.22 6.44
N ARG A 234 -12.34 -1.92 7.39
CA ARG A 234 -12.09 -0.56 7.88
C ARG A 234 -11.57 0.36 6.76
N ILE A 235 -10.63 -0.12 5.96
CA ILE A 235 -10.04 0.67 4.87
C ILE A 235 -11.02 0.84 3.71
N LEU A 236 -11.78 -0.17 3.34
CA LEU A 236 -12.84 -0.07 2.33
C LEU A 236 -13.87 1.01 2.70
N VAL A 237 -14.29 1.07 3.97
CA VAL A 237 -15.19 2.12 4.46
C VAL A 237 -14.55 3.52 4.41
N ALA A 238 -13.22 3.61 4.49
CA ALA A 238 -12.51 4.87 4.31
C ALA A 238 -12.44 5.33 2.84
N LYS A 239 -12.80 4.48 1.88
CA LYS A 239 -12.86 4.78 0.43
C LYS A 239 -11.53 5.26 -0.15
N PRO A 240 -10.46 4.49 -0.09
CA PRO A 240 -9.23 4.83 -0.80
C PRO A 240 -9.40 4.67 -2.31
N ASP A 241 -8.47 5.22 -3.09
CA ASP A 241 -8.39 5.04 -4.54
C ASP A 241 -7.63 3.76 -4.91
N ASN A 242 -6.71 3.32 -4.03
CA ASN A 242 -5.96 2.09 -4.21
C ASN A 242 -5.74 1.38 -2.87
N ILE A 243 -5.81 0.05 -2.90
CA ILE A 243 -5.40 -0.80 -1.78
C ILE A 243 -4.33 -1.78 -2.25
N THR A 244 -3.13 -1.70 -1.68
CA THR A 244 -2.07 -2.70 -1.89
C THR A 244 -2.15 -3.77 -0.82
N THR A 245 -2.18 -5.05 -1.24
CA THR A 245 -2.34 -6.21 -0.36
C THR A 245 -1.56 -7.43 -0.84
N LYS A 246 -1.04 -8.24 0.09
CA LYS A 246 -0.52 -9.60 -0.19
C LYS A 246 -1.62 -10.65 -0.26
N GLN A 247 -2.83 -10.30 0.18
CA GLN A 247 -3.99 -11.17 0.28
C GLN A 247 -5.06 -10.77 -0.73
N TYR A 248 -4.68 -10.74 -2.02
CA TYR A 248 -5.51 -10.22 -3.11
C TYR A 248 -6.88 -10.91 -3.15
N ASP A 249 -6.92 -12.25 -3.22
CA ASP A 249 -8.17 -13.03 -3.26
C ASP A 249 -9.05 -12.80 -2.03
N LYS A 250 -8.39 -12.66 -0.86
CA LYS A 250 -9.11 -12.39 0.39
C LYS A 250 -9.80 -11.03 0.36
N LEU A 251 -9.16 -10.01 -0.22
CA LEU A 251 -9.77 -8.69 -0.36
C LEU A 251 -10.94 -8.73 -1.34
N GLN A 252 -10.80 -9.42 -2.47
CA GLN A 252 -11.89 -9.65 -3.41
C GLN A 252 -13.06 -10.38 -2.75
N ASP A 253 -12.79 -11.45 -1.95
CA ASP A 253 -13.82 -12.17 -1.20
C ASP A 253 -14.52 -11.27 -0.17
N VAL A 254 -13.80 -10.40 0.55
CA VAL A 254 -14.39 -9.42 1.47
C VAL A 254 -15.33 -8.48 0.74
N ILE A 255 -14.96 -8.00 -0.44
CA ILE A 255 -15.80 -7.12 -1.26
C ILE A 255 -17.04 -7.87 -1.77
N ALA A 256 -16.85 -9.07 -2.33
CA ALA A 256 -17.93 -9.88 -2.91
C ALA A 256 -18.99 -10.34 -1.88
N ARG A 257 -18.55 -10.53 -0.60
CA ARG A 257 -19.43 -10.94 0.50
C ARG A 257 -19.88 -9.79 1.39
N TRP A 258 -19.62 -8.53 1.01
CA TRP A 258 -19.97 -7.39 1.83
C TRP A 258 -21.48 -7.34 2.13
N GLY A 259 -21.82 -7.22 3.42
CA GLY A 259 -23.20 -7.17 3.89
C GLY A 259 -24.02 -8.47 3.77
N LYS A 260 -23.42 -9.57 3.28
CA LYS A 260 -24.12 -10.86 3.12
C LYS A 260 -24.10 -11.73 4.39
N ASN A 261 -23.29 -11.40 5.37
CA ASN A 261 -23.19 -12.11 6.66
C ASN A 261 -24.04 -11.42 7.75
N LYS A 262 -25.24 -11.00 7.39
CA LYS A 262 -26.22 -10.42 8.33
C LYS A 262 -27.01 -11.50 9.04
#